data_51dcb95a62923da62553f8208e6e3d4d
#
_entry.id   51dcb95a62923da62553f8208e6e3d4d
#
_cell.length_a   1.000
_cell.length_b   1.000
_cell.length_c   1.000
_cell.angle_alpha   90.00
_cell.angle_beta   90.00
_cell.angle_gamma   90.00
#
_symmetry.space_group_name_H-M   'P 1'
#
loop_
_entity.id
_entity.type
_entity.pdbx_description
1 polymer ?
#
loop_
_entity_poly.entity_id
_entity_poly.type
_entity_poly.pdbx_seq_one_letter_code
_entity_poly.pdbx_strand_id
1 'polypeptide(L)'
;MLLERYRQPHPGWAYSLWKSNGDAIFKRLLSTTSTAFNALEAPPIPPFRRVVVTGIGLVTPLGTGVQGVWERLIAGDTAIRALTEEDLPPDHRSAFASLPSKVIGCVDRDQLSNVPWFPSNQDLRREAPFVTFATAAAAEALQDAHWAPQTEQDRQATGVAIGAGMSCTTDMAEAGALLKDGKLRRLSPFFVPRTLVNMAAGAVSMAFGLQGPNHAVSTACASGAHSIGDAFRMVQRGDATVMVAGGTEACVDAVALGGFSRLKALSTNYNHNPAKASRPFDKERDGFVLGEGAGILILEELEHASARNARIYAEIRGYGMSADAYHITQPPPDGAGAALAMRRALAVAGVAPSEIAYINAHATSTPIGDDVEQRAIASVFLNEENSSSNSARYCPMVSSTKGAVGHLLGAAGAVEAAFTVLASYHRVAPPNCNLETPDPGLLHGLVVGKGAIDLKDGERRPAVLSNSFGFGGTNASLVFGPPPS
;
A
#
# COMPACT_ATOMS: atom_id res chain seq x y z
N MET A 1 -0.37 26.85 -19.98
CA MET A 1 -1.05 26.83 -21.28
C MET A 1 -0.92 25.49 -22.00
N LEU A 2 -0.78 24.38 -21.27
CA LEU A 2 -0.77 22.98 -21.77
C LEU A 2 -1.77 22.07 -21.04
N LEU A 3 -2.55 22.59 -20.08
CA LEU A 3 -3.50 21.83 -19.23
C LEU A 3 -4.97 21.95 -19.65
N GLU A 4 -5.28 22.68 -20.72
CA GLU A 4 -6.68 22.89 -21.17
C GLU A 4 -7.17 21.92 -22.26
N ARG A 5 -6.32 21.01 -22.76
CA ARG A 5 -6.70 20.12 -23.89
C ARG A 5 -7.34 18.77 -23.53
N TYR A 6 -7.61 18.50 -22.26
CA TYR A 6 -8.25 17.24 -21.84
C TYR A 6 -9.66 17.43 -21.25
N ARG A 7 -10.40 18.41 -21.72
CA ARG A 7 -11.85 18.49 -21.44
C ARG A 7 -12.63 18.08 -22.69
N GLN A 8 -13.36 17.02 -22.57
CA GLN A 8 -14.48 16.41 -23.32
C GLN A 8 -14.13 15.09 -24.02
N PRO A 9 -14.83 14.00 -23.69
CA PRO A 9 -14.87 12.82 -24.54
C PRO A 9 -15.80 13.10 -25.73
N HIS A 10 -15.28 13.07 -26.94
CA HIS A 10 -16.12 13.05 -28.15
C HIS A 10 -16.54 11.59 -28.44
N PRO A 11 -17.82 11.26 -28.31
CA PRO A 11 -18.35 10.03 -28.87
C PRO A 11 -18.91 10.30 -30.25
N GLY A 12 -18.41 9.75 -31.29
CA GLY A 12 -19.12 9.87 -32.57
C GLY A 12 -18.51 9.18 -33.77
N TRP A 13 -17.19 9.01 -33.84
CA TRP A 13 -16.62 8.50 -35.10
C TRP A 13 -16.01 7.06 -34.98
N ALA A 14 -15.81 6.54 -33.82
CA ALA A 14 -15.37 5.14 -33.66
C ALA A 14 -16.51 4.11 -33.79
N TYR A 15 -17.78 4.55 -33.64
CA TYR A 15 -18.95 3.65 -33.70
C TYR A 15 -19.49 3.44 -35.11
N SER A 16 -19.21 4.33 -36.06
CA SER A 16 -19.74 4.23 -37.44
C SER A 16 -18.90 3.34 -38.35
N LEU A 17 -17.61 3.18 -38.11
CA LEU A 17 -16.73 2.32 -38.92
C LEU A 17 -16.83 0.82 -38.55
N TRP A 18 -17.37 0.49 -37.37
CA TRP A 18 -17.55 -0.90 -36.94
C TRP A 18 -18.85 -1.52 -37.47
N LYS A 19 -19.85 -0.73 -37.79
CA LYS A 19 -21.18 -1.21 -38.24
C LYS A 19 -21.26 -1.58 -39.73
N SER A 20 -20.37 -1.11 -40.59
CA SER A 20 -20.50 -1.35 -42.02
C SER A 20 -19.70 -2.52 -42.59
N ASN A 21 -18.67 -3.02 -41.87
CA ASN A 21 -17.82 -4.13 -42.36
C ASN A 21 -17.76 -5.33 -41.42
N GLY A 22 -18.24 -5.22 -40.18
CA GLY A 22 -18.18 -6.29 -39.17
C GLY A 22 -19.12 -7.46 -39.43
N ASP A 23 -20.35 -7.16 -39.87
CA ASP A 23 -21.39 -8.18 -40.08
C ASP A 23 -21.12 -9.11 -41.28
N ALA A 24 -20.46 -8.61 -42.33
CA ALA A 24 -20.16 -9.43 -43.51
C ALA A 24 -18.96 -10.38 -43.29
N ILE A 25 -17.95 -9.92 -42.54
CA ILE A 25 -16.79 -10.74 -42.20
C ILE A 25 -17.18 -11.79 -41.12
N PHE A 26 -18.01 -11.41 -40.13
CA PHE A 26 -18.45 -12.30 -39.08
C PHE A 26 -19.38 -13.39 -39.62
N LYS A 27 -20.31 -13.09 -40.56
CA LYS A 27 -21.17 -14.06 -41.23
C LYS A 27 -20.40 -15.01 -42.17
N ARG A 28 -19.29 -14.54 -42.77
CA ARG A 28 -18.46 -15.38 -43.64
C ARG A 28 -17.53 -16.31 -42.85
N LEU A 29 -17.13 -15.96 -41.63
CA LEU A 29 -16.39 -16.83 -40.73
C LEU A 29 -17.26 -17.89 -40.04
N LEU A 30 -18.58 -17.69 -39.94
CA LEU A 30 -19.51 -18.64 -39.36
C LEU A 30 -20.09 -19.63 -40.39
N SER A 31 -19.87 -19.43 -41.70
CA SER A 31 -20.45 -20.28 -42.76
C SER A 31 -19.49 -21.31 -43.36
N THR A 32 -18.23 -21.34 -42.96
CA THR A 32 -17.28 -22.34 -43.43
C THR A 32 -16.66 -23.06 -42.24
N THR A 33 -17.04 -24.32 -42.14
CA THR A 33 -16.59 -25.38 -41.24
C THR A 33 -17.53 -25.70 -40.08
N SER A 34 -18.53 -26.53 -40.35
CA SER A 34 -19.08 -27.46 -39.40
C SER A 34 -18.06 -28.60 -39.16
N THR A 35 -16.92 -28.27 -38.58
CA THR A 35 -16.18 -29.21 -37.76
C THR A 35 -16.67 -28.97 -36.36
N ALA A 36 -17.38 -29.95 -35.78
CA ALA A 36 -17.71 -29.97 -34.37
C ALA A 36 -16.40 -29.80 -33.60
N PHE A 37 -16.08 -28.54 -33.21
CA PHE A 37 -15.15 -28.32 -32.12
C PHE A 37 -15.84 -29.03 -30.93
N ASN A 38 -15.27 -30.11 -30.45
CA ASN A 38 -15.60 -30.60 -29.12
C ASN A 38 -15.44 -29.43 -28.19
N ALA A 39 -16.56 -28.86 -27.71
CA ALA A 39 -16.50 -27.79 -26.75
C ALA A 39 -15.67 -28.29 -25.56
N LEU A 40 -14.55 -27.63 -25.28
CA LEU A 40 -13.79 -27.93 -24.08
C LEU A 40 -14.74 -27.75 -22.89
N GLU A 41 -14.72 -28.68 -21.96
CA GLU A 41 -15.41 -28.51 -20.70
C GLU A 41 -14.96 -27.22 -20.02
N ALA A 42 -15.86 -26.58 -19.29
CA ALA A 42 -15.49 -25.40 -18.52
C ALA A 42 -14.29 -25.73 -17.58
N PRO A 43 -13.28 -24.88 -17.50
CA PRO A 43 -12.15 -25.16 -16.60
C PRO A 43 -12.66 -25.36 -15.17
N PRO A 44 -12.07 -26.30 -14.41
CA PRO A 44 -12.46 -26.53 -13.03
C PRO A 44 -12.23 -25.28 -12.19
N ILE A 45 -13.21 -24.89 -11.38
CA ILE A 45 -13.07 -23.83 -10.40
C ILE A 45 -12.73 -24.49 -9.07
N PRO A 46 -11.50 -24.39 -8.57
CA PRO A 46 -11.17 -24.93 -7.26
C PRO A 46 -11.93 -24.17 -6.17
N PRO A 47 -12.27 -24.82 -5.04
CA PRO A 47 -12.86 -24.12 -3.91
C PRO A 47 -11.86 -23.05 -3.39
N PHE A 48 -12.39 -21.88 -3.01
CA PHE A 48 -11.58 -20.82 -2.43
C PHE A 48 -11.02 -21.25 -1.08
N ARG A 49 -9.70 -21.04 -0.90
CA ARG A 49 -8.99 -21.31 0.35
C ARG A 49 -9.09 -20.11 1.28
N ARG A 50 -9.08 -20.35 2.58
CA ARG A 50 -8.97 -19.28 3.59
C ARG A 50 -7.51 -18.87 3.72
N VAL A 51 -7.28 -17.56 3.90
CA VAL A 51 -5.95 -16.99 3.91
C VAL A 51 -5.72 -16.22 5.21
N VAL A 52 -4.60 -16.50 5.85
CA VAL A 52 -4.23 -15.91 7.14
C VAL A 52 -2.88 -15.19 7.05
N VAL A 53 -2.65 -14.27 7.96
CA VAL A 53 -1.38 -13.57 8.15
C VAL A 53 -0.61 -14.27 9.26
N THR A 54 0.52 -14.87 8.93
CA THR A 54 1.35 -15.62 9.88
C THR A 54 2.64 -14.91 10.27
N GLY A 55 3.08 -13.90 9.49
CA GLY A 55 4.26 -13.11 9.78
C GLY A 55 4.17 -11.69 9.29
N ILE A 56 4.89 -10.80 9.95
CA ILE A 56 4.95 -9.37 9.65
C ILE A 56 6.41 -8.92 9.66
N GLY A 57 6.80 -8.00 8.77
CA GLY A 57 8.09 -7.34 8.79
C GLY A 57 7.96 -5.88 8.43
N LEU A 58 8.67 -5.01 9.14
CA LEU A 58 8.55 -3.56 9.04
C LEU A 58 9.91 -2.87 8.99
N VAL A 59 10.09 -2.03 7.98
CA VAL A 59 11.14 -1.03 7.88
C VAL A 59 10.46 0.31 7.70
N THR A 60 10.53 1.19 8.69
CA THR A 60 9.78 2.46 8.72
C THR A 60 10.63 3.59 9.31
N PRO A 61 10.23 4.86 9.17
CA PRO A 61 10.87 5.95 9.89
C PRO A 61 10.83 5.81 11.43
N LEU A 62 9.79 5.15 11.98
CA LEU A 62 9.74 4.85 13.43
C LEU A 62 10.79 3.83 13.86
N GLY A 63 11.39 3.11 12.93
CA GLY A 63 12.41 2.11 13.20
C GLY A 63 12.25 0.86 12.32
N THR A 64 13.09 -0.12 12.60
CA THR A 64 13.09 -1.44 11.96
C THR A 64 12.71 -2.49 13.00
N GLY A 65 11.79 -3.38 12.64
CA GLY A 65 11.28 -4.42 13.53
C GLY A 65 9.90 -4.14 14.08
N VAL A 66 9.02 -5.16 14.00
CA VAL A 66 7.58 -5.03 14.27
C VAL A 66 7.29 -4.54 15.68
N GLN A 67 7.92 -5.16 16.69
CA GLN A 67 7.61 -4.84 18.09
C GLN A 67 7.94 -3.38 18.44
N GLY A 68 9.16 -2.92 18.17
CA GLY A 68 9.59 -1.57 18.51
C GLY A 68 8.81 -0.50 17.72
N VAL A 69 8.50 -0.78 16.43
CA VAL A 69 7.68 0.11 15.60
C VAL A 69 6.26 0.21 16.16
N TRP A 70 5.66 -0.92 16.54
CA TRP A 70 4.30 -0.93 17.11
C TRP A 70 4.23 -0.19 18.45
N GLU A 71 5.17 -0.44 19.35
CA GLU A 71 5.23 0.25 20.66
C GLU A 71 5.32 1.76 20.51
N ARG A 72 6.18 2.24 19.60
CA ARG A 72 6.30 3.67 19.30
C ARG A 72 5.06 4.24 18.64
N LEU A 73 4.43 3.48 17.73
CA LEU A 73 3.21 3.92 17.06
C LEU A 73 2.07 4.14 18.06
N ILE A 74 1.83 3.18 18.97
CA ILE A 74 0.74 3.30 19.97
C ILE A 74 1.06 4.32 21.06
N ALA A 75 2.35 4.61 21.31
CA ALA A 75 2.76 5.71 22.19
C ALA A 75 2.48 7.09 21.58
N GLY A 76 2.17 7.17 20.29
CA GLY A 76 1.92 8.42 19.58
C GLY A 76 3.20 9.14 19.14
N ASP A 77 4.31 8.42 19.01
CA ASP A 77 5.56 8.96 18.49
C ASP A 77 5.41 9.37 17.03
N THR A 78 6.16 10.39 16.64
CA THR A 78 6.38 10.73 15.23
C THR A 78 7.87 10.66 14.91
N ALA A 79 8.19 10.09 13.74
CA ALA A 79 9.54 10.02 13.21
C ALA A 79 9.80 11.09 12.12
N ILE A 80 8.87 12.02 11.96
CA ILE A 80 9.02 13.09 10.99
C ILE A 80 10.02 14.13 11.53
N ARG A 81 11.00 14.46 10.72
CA ARG A 81 12.08 15.35 11.06
C ARG A 81 12.43 16.33 9.95
N ALA A 82 13.28 17.28 10.25
CA ALA A 82 13.83 18.17 9.23
C ALA A 82 14.66 17.37 8.21
N LEU A 83 14.53 17.75 6.94
CA LEU A 83 15.46 17.38 5.89
C LEU A 83 16.78 18.13 6.09
N THR A 84 17.90 17.42 5.97
CA THR A 84 19.24 18.01 5.94
C THR A 84 19.90 17.81 4.57
N GLU A 85 21.02 18.49 4.32
CA GLU A 85 21.75 18.28 3.06
C GLU A 85 22.33 16.87 2.96
N GLU A 86 22.67 16.26 4.10
CA GLU A 86 23.24 14.91 4.21
C GLU A 86 22.23 13.82 3.84
N ASP A 87 20.93 14.09 3.98
CA ASP A 87 19.86 13.17 3.58
C ASP A 87 19.77 13.03 2.04
N LEU A 88 20.26 14.03 1.33
CA LEU A 88 20.26 14.02 -0.14
C LEU A 88 21.52 13.34 -0.68
N PRO A 89 21.40 12.59 -1.79
CA PRO A 89 22.55 12.10 -2.53
C PRO A 89 23.55 13.24 -2.80
N PRO A 90 24.89 13.01 -2.78
CA PRO A 90 25.89 14.05 -2.92
C PRO A 90 25.65 15.00 -4.10
N ASP A 91 25.29 14.46 -5.26
CA ASP A 91 25.05 15.23 -6.48
C ASP A 91 23.74 16.04 -6.45
N HIS A 92 22.84 15.74 -5.49
CA HIS A 92 21.57 16.45 -5.31
C HIS A 92 21.60 17.50 -4.20
N ARG A 93 22.67 17.60 -3.39
CA ARG A 93 22.75 18.52 -2.24
C ARG A 93 22.60 19.98 -2.63
N SER A 94 23.10 20.37 -3.80
CA SER A 94 22.94 21.74 -4.31
C SER A 94 21.48 22.17 -4.50
N ALA A 95 20.55 21.19 -4.64
CA ALA A 95 19.13 21.48 -4.75
C ALA A 95 18.47 21.78 -3.39
N PHE A 96 19.12 21.45 -2.26
CA PHE A 96 18.55 21.59 -0.91
C PHE A 96 17.97 22.98 -0.65
N ALA A 97 18.72 24.04 -0.94
CA ALA A 97 18.26 25.40 -0.69
C ALA A 97 16.95 25.74 -1.42
N SER A 98 16.74 25.19 -2.62
CA SER A 98 15.58 25.48 -3.48
C SER A 98 14.35 24.62 -3.21
N LEU A 99 14.46 23.55 -2.41
CA LEU A 99 13.33 22.71 -2.06
C LEU A 99 12.34 23.45 -1.16
N PRO A 100 11.05 23.56 -1.51
CA PRO A 100 10.06 24.25 -0.67
C PRO A 100 9.73 23.48 0.62
N SER A 101 9.64 22.15 0.54
CA SER A 101 9.41 21.27 1.70
C SER A 101 10.76 20.82 2.27
N LYS A 102 10.92 20.95 3.59
CA LYS A 102 12.11 20.55 4.36
C LYS A 102 11.78 19.53 5.44
N VAL A 103 10.74 18.74 5.22
CA VAL A 103 10.25 17.75 6.19
C VAL A 103 10.14 16.38 5.54
N ILE A 104 10.63 15.35 6.24
CA ILE A 104 10.70 13.98 5.72
C ILE A 104 10.47 12.94 6.83
N GLY A 105 10.08 11.72 6.42
CA GLY A 105 10.13 10.50 7.21
C GLY A 105 11.14 9.53 6.62
N CYS A 106 12.36 9.49 7.15
CA CYS A 106 13.44 8.63 6.65
C CYS A 106 13.67 7.41 7.52
N VAL A 107 14.05 6.31 6.88
CA VAL A 107 14.57 5.11 7.52
C VAL A 107 15.97 5.37 8.06
N ASP A 108 16.20 4.97 9.31
CA ASP A 108 17.54 4.92 9.90
C ASP A 108 18.32 3.73 9.31
N ARG A 109 19.23 4.02 8.39
CA ARG A 109 20.00 3.00 7.65
C ARG A 109 21.06 2.32 8.51
N ASP A 110 21.54 3.00 9.55
CA ASP A 110 22.50 2.42 10.49
C ASP A 110 21.76 1.39 11.39
N GLN A 111 20.59 1.74 11.90
CA GLN A 111 19.74 0.80 12.60
C GLN A 111 19.37 -0.41 11.72
N LEU A 112 18.97 -0.16 10.48
CA LEU A 112 18.60 -1.22 9.53
C LEU A 112 19.73 -2.21 9.29
N SER A 113 20.96 -1.75 9.13
CA SER A 113 22.12 -2.63 8.88
C SER A 113 22.54 -3.48 10.10
N ASN A 114 22.08 -3.10 11.28
CA ASN A 114 22.43 -3.76 12.54
C ASN A 114 21.37 -4.74 13.08
N VAL A 115 20.22 -4.90 12.36
CA VAL A 115 19.24 -5.90 12.82
C VAL A 115 19.71 -7.33 12.54
N PRO A 116 19.44 -8.30 13.45
CA PRO A 116 19.96 -9.67 13.35
C PRO A 116 19.55 -10.44 12.09
N TRP A 117 18.41 -10.07 11.52
CA TRP A 117 17.87 -10.70 10.30
C TRP A 117 18.28 -9.99 9.00
N PHE A 118 19.10 -8.93 9.08
CA PHE A 118 19.56 -8.25 7.87
C PHE A 118 20.42 -9.21 7.03
N PRO A 119 20.12 -9.38 5.74
CA PRO A 119 20.85 -10.32 4.90
C PRO A 119 22.32 -9.93 4.75
N SER A 120 23.22 -10.79 5.24
CA SER A 120 24.67 -10.53 5.29
C SER A 120 25.36 -10.48 3.92
N ASN A 121 24.73 -10.98 2.88
CA ASN A 121 25.26 -11.07 1.51
C ASN A 121 24.70 -10.02 0.55
N GLN A 122 23.99 -9.00 1.08
CA GLN A 122 23.42 -7.94 0.25
C GLN A 122 24.52 -7.06 -0.35
N ASP A 123 24.54 -6.94 -1.68
CA ASP A 123 25.45 -6.03 -2.38
C ASP A 123 24.73 -4.69 -2.67
N LEU A 124 24.83 -3.76 -1.74
CA LEU A 124 24.22 -2.43 -1.82
C LEU A 124 24.63 -1.62 -3.06
N ARG A 125 25.72 -2.02 -3.75
CA ARG A 125 26.10 -1.41 -5.03
C ARG A 125 25.24 -1.90 -6.19
N ARG A 126 24.71 -3.12 -6.09
CA ARG A 126 23.88 -3.75 -7.12
C ARG A 126 22.39 -3.48 -6.92
N GLU A 127 21.98 -3.22 -5.68
CA GLU A 127 20.59 -3.07 -5.30
C GLU A 127 20.24 -1.61 -5.01
N ALA A 128 19.05 -1.19 -5.43
CA ALA A 128 18.51 0.11 -5.06
C ALA A 128 17.98 0.07 -3.61
N PRO A 129 17.91 1.20 -2.88
CA PRO A 129 17.49 1.22 -1.48
C PRO A 129 16.12 0.60 -1.21
N PHE A 130 15.15 0.77 -2.11
CA PHE A 130 13.82 0.15 -1.95
C PHE A 130 13.87 -1.39 -1.98
N VAL A 131 14.81 -1.98 -2.74
CA VAL A 131 15.06 -3.43 -2.76
C VAL A 131 15.63 -3.89 -1.42
N THR A 132 16.59 -3.13 -0.88
CA THR A 132 17.17 -3.39 0.45
C THR A 132 16.11 -3.37 1.55
N PHE A 133 15.21 -2.38 1.54
CA PHE A 133 14.13 -2.28 2.54
C PHE A 133 13.18 -3.49 2.43
N ALA A 134 12.80 -3.85 1.20
CA ALA A 134 11.94 -5.01 0.96
C ALA A 134 12.57 -6.31 1.45
N THR A 135 13.86 -6.53 1.16
CA THR A 135 14.57 -7.76 1.55
C THR A 135 14.72 -7.85 3.07
N ALA A 136 15.02 -6.74 3.75
CA ALA A 136 15.11 -6.70 5.20
C ALA A 136 13.76 -6.96 5.87
N ALA A 137 12.68 -6.30 5.40
CA ALA A 137 11.33 -6.55 5.92
C ALA A 137 10.85 -7.98 5.63
N ALA A 138 11.19 -8.55 4.45
CA ALA A 138 10.85 -9.93 4.13
C ALA A 138 11.60 -10.95 5.02
N ALA A 139 12.86 -10.68 5.34
CA ALA A 139 13.64 -11.51 6.27
C ALA A 139 12.98 -11.54 7.65
N GLU A 140 12.59 -10.39 8.19
CA GLU A 140 11.85 -10.31 9.45
C GLU A 140 10.53 -11.08 9.37
N ALA A 141 9.72 -10.82 8.32
CA ALA A 141 8.40 -11.44 8.17
C ALA A 141 8.49 -12.97 8.09
N LEU A 142 9.47 -13.52 7.36
CA LEU A 142 9.71 -14.95 7.26
C LEU A 142 10.17 -15.54 8.60
N GLN A 143 11.05 -14.84 9.32
CA GLN A 143 11.47 -15.24 10.67
C GLN A 143 10.30 -15.21 11.65
N ASP A 144 9.49 -14.16 11.62
CA ASP A 144 8.31 -13.99 12.47
C ASP A 144 7.24 -15.07 12.20
N ALA A 145 7.06 -15.45 10.94
CA ALA A 145 6.20 -16.56 10.53
C ALA A 145 6.77 -17.94 10.90
N HIS A 146 8.03 -18.03 11.32
CA HIS A 146 8.77 -19.30 11.40
C HIS A 146 8.64 -20.12 10.11
N TRP A 147 8.72 -19.44 8.95
CA TRP A 147 8.62 -20.06 7.63
C TRP A 147 9.95 -19.99 6.91
N ALA A 148 10.56 -21.15 6.70
CA ALA A 148 11.75 -21.34 5.90
C ALA A 148 11.53 -22.56 5.00
N PRO A 149 11.28 -22.42 3.69
CA PRO A 149 11.04 -23.53 2.78
C PRO A 149 12.19 -24.53 2.79
N GLN A 150 11.93 -25.78 3.17
CA GLN A 150 12.93 -26.82 3.30
C GLN A 150 13.00 -27.71 2.06
N THR A 151 11.86 -28.00 1.46
CA THR A 151 11.76 -28.87 0.30
C THR A 151 11.61 -28.05 -0.99
N GLU A 152 11.85 -28.69 -2.12
CA GLU A 152 11.60 -28.07 -3.43
C GLU A 152 10.11 -27.73 -3.61
N GLN A 153 9.22 -28.58 -3.07
CA GLN A 153 7.79 -28.34 -3.09
C GLN A 153 7.41 -27.08 -2.28
N ASP A 154 8.02 -26.88 -1.11
CA ASP A 154 7.77 -25.66 -0.31
C ASP A 154 8.25 -24.41 -1.05
N ARG A 155 9.42 -24.49 -1.71
CA ARG A 155 9.93 -23.37 -2.53
C ARG A 155 9.00 -23.04 -3.69
N GLN A 156 8.51 -24.05 -4.42
CA GLN A 156 7.58 -23.88 -5.53
C GLN A 156 6.19 -23.40 -5.08
N ALA A 157 5.78 -23.74 -3.86
CA ALA A 157 4.51 -23.31 -3.28
C ALA A 157 4.59 -21.93 -2.58
N THR A 158 5.79 -21.33 -2.46
CA THR A 158 5.99 -20.02 -1.85
C THR A 158 6.31 -18.96 -2.89
N GLY A 159 5.42 -17.99 -3.06
CA GLY A 159 5.57 -16.89 -4.01
C GLY A 159 5.88 -15.55 -3.36
N VAL A 160 6.11 -14.53 -4.21
CA VAL A 160 6.43 -13.16 -3.79
C VAL A 160 5.61 -12.16 -4.60
N ALA A 161 4.97 -11.20 -3.92
CA ALA A 161 4.27 -10.08 -4.54
C ALA A 161 4.59 -8.80 -3.78
N ILE A 162 5.52 -7.98 -4.29
CA ILE A 162 5.96 -6.74 -3.63
C ILE A 162 5.87 -5.60 -4.63
N GLY A 163 5.03 -4.61 -4.32
CA GLY A 163 4.82 -3.42 -5.13
C GLY A 163 5.73 -2.27 -4.75
N ALA A 164 5.98 -1.38 -5.72
CA ALA A 164 6.60 -0.09 -5.51
C ALA A 164 5.92 0.96 -6.38
N GLY A 165 5.78 2.17 -5.87
CA GLY A 165 5.11 3.26 -6.59
C GLY A 165 6.01 3.94 -7.61
N MET A 166 7.27 4.10 -7.27
CA MET A 166 8.29 4.74 -8.08
C MET A 166 9.54 3.88 -8.17
N SER A 167 10.31 4.07 -9.24
CA SER A 167 11.65 3.50 -9.35
C SER A 167 12.68 4.38 -8.64
N CYS A 168 13.96 3.99 -8.64
CA CYS A 168 15.04 4.80 -8.07
C CYS A 168 15.25 6.09 -8.88
N THR A 169 14.63 7.18 -8.44
CA THR A 169 14.69 8.51 -9.09
C THR A 169 16.10 9.10 -9.07
N THR A 170 16.90 8.78 -8.06
CA THR A 170 18.33 9.16 -7.99
C THR A 170 19.12 8.55 -9.15
N ASP A 171 19.01 7.23 -9.37
CA ASP A 171 19.73 6.55 -10.46
C ASP A 171 19.32 7.09 -11.84
N MET A 172 18.03 7.44 -12.00
CA MET A 172 17.52 8.07 -13.23
C MET A 172 18.15 9.45 -13.47
N ALA A 173 18.26 10.27 -12.42
CA ALA A 173 18.85 11.59 -12.51
C ALA A 173 20.35 11.52 -12.82
N GLU A 174 21.10 10.63 -12.16
CA GLU A 174 22.52 10.37 -12.44
C GLU A 174 22.73 9.90 -13.89
N ALA A 175 21.92 8.96 -14.38
CA ALA A 175 21.97 8.50 -15.76
C ALA A 175 21.71 9.65 -16.75
N GLY A 176 20.75 10.51 -16.46
CA GLY A 176 20.46 11.71 -17.26
C GLY A 176 21.65 12.69 -17.31
N ALA A 177 22.34 12.90 -16.19
CA ALA A 177 23.54 13.73 -16.11
C ALA A 177 24.69 13.13 -16.94
N LEU A 178 24.94 11.82 -16.81
CA LEU A 178 25.97 11.13 -17.62
C LEU A 178 25.66 11.19 -19.11
N LEU A 179 24.39 11.06 -19.50
CA LEU A 179 23.97 11.21 -20.90
C LEU A 179 24.24 12.61 -21.42
N LYS A 180 23.85 13.64 -20.66
CA LYS A 180 24.08 15.05 -21.00
C LYS A 180 25.56 15.37 -21.20
N ASP A 181 26.42 14.78 -20.36
CA ASP A 181 27.88 14.98 -20.39
C ASP A 181 28.60 14.09 -21.45
N GLY A 182 27.89 13.24 -22.19
CA GLY A 182 28.50 12.29 -23.14
C GLY A 182 29.28 11.16 -22.46
N LYS A 183 29.03 10.88 -21.17
CA LYS A 183 29.80 9.94 -20.34
C LYS A 183 29.10 8.60 -20.13
N LEU A 184 28.31 8.11 -21.07
CA LEU A 184 27.52 6.85 -20.95
C LEU A 184 28.36 5.62 -20.55
N ARG A 185 29.66 5.59 -20.88
CA ARG A 185 30.55 4.48 -20.45
C ARG A 185 30.69 4.39 -18.92
N ARG A 186 30.33 5.43 -18.18
CA ARG A 186 30.36 5.48 -16.71
C ARG A 186 29.03 5.01 -16.09
N LEU A 187 27.98 4.81 -16.91
CA LEU A 187 26.71 4.28 -16.42
C LEU A 187 26.92 2.92 -15.77
N SER A 188 26.34 2.72 -14.59
CA SER A 188 26.42 1.44 -13.88
C SER A 188 25.86 0.30 -14.73
N PRO A 189 26.51 -0.86 -14.82
CA PRO A 189 25.95 -2.05 -15.47
C PRO A 189 24.68 -2.54 -14.73
N PHE A 190 24.46 -2.11 -13.50
CA PHE A 190 23.28 -2.42 -12.71
C PHE A 190 22.15 -1.38 -12.82
N PHE A 191 22.32 -0.35 -13.66
CA PHE A 191 21.32 0.71 -13.82
C PHE A 191 19.92 0.14 -14.10
N VAL A 192 19.79 -0.75 -15.09
CA VAL A 192 18.48 -1.32 -15.43
C VAL A 192 17.86 -2.11 -14.26
N PRO A 193 18.53 -3.11 -13.65
CA PRO A 193 17.97 -3.79 -12.48
C PRO A 193 17.62 -2.84 -11.31
N ARG A 194 18.42 -1.80 -11.08
CA ARG A 194 18.17 -0.85 -9.99
C ARG A 194 16.94 0.03 -10.22
N THR A 195 16.49 0.19 -11.47
CA THR A 195 15.33 1.02 -11.82
C THR A 195 14.04 0.24 -12.08
N LEU A 196 14.10 -1.08 -12.16
CA LEU A 196 12.91 -1.91 -12.36
C LEU A 196 12.17 -2.13 -11.03
N VAL A 197 10.90 -1.75 -10.97
CA VAL A 197 10.07 -1.87 -9.74
C VAL A 197 9.85 -3.31 -9.28
N ASN A 198 9.88 -4.29 -10.19
CA ASN A 198 9.74 -5.70 -9.85
C ASN A 198 10.99 -6.31 -9.20
N MET A 199 12.09 -5.59 -9.13
CA MET A 199 13.33 -6.11 -8.56
C MET A 199 13.26 -6.31 -7.05
N ALA A 200 12.38 -5.62 -6.35
CA ALA A 200 12.11 -5.91 -4.94
C ALA A 200 11.59 -7.35 -4.76
N ALA A 201 10.56 -7.74 -5.53
CA ALA A 201 10.06 -9.11 -5.52
C ALA A 201 11.09 -10.13 -6.00
N GLY A 202 11.84 -9.79 -7.08
CA GLY A 202 12.91 -10.64 -7.62
C GLY A 202 14.04 -10.87 -6.62
N ALA A 203 14.51 -9.85 -5.93
CA ALA A 203 15.57 -9.96 -4.94
C ALA A 203 15.16 -10.82 -3.73
N VAL A 204 13.94 -10.63 -3.22
CA VAL A 204 13.38 -11.46 -2.14
C VAL A 204 13.27 -12.92 -2.59
N SER A 205 12.74 -13.19 -3.80
CA SER A 205 12.67 -14.54 -4.36
C SER A 205 14.05 -15.20 -4.41
N MET A 206 15.06 -14.49 -4.91
CA MET A 206 16.44 -15.01 -4.99
C MET A 206 17.08 -15.19 -3.61
N ALA A 207 16.90 -14.26 -2.69
CA ALA A 207 17.51 -14.30 -1.35
C ALA A 207 17.03 -15.49 -0.53
N PHE A 208 15.76 -15.88 -0.67
CA PHE A 208 15.12 -16.94 0.13
C PHE A 208 14.80 -18.21 -0.70
N GLY A 209 15.17 -18.26 -1.98
CA GLY A 209 14.95 -19.43 -2.84
C GLY A 209 13.48 -19.71 -3.13
N LEU A 210 12.63 -18.67 -3.22
CA LEU A 210 11.19 -18.79 -3.42
C LEU A 210 10.87 -18.88 -4.90
N GLN A 211 10.22 -19.95 -5.34
CA GLN A 211 10.01 -20.29 -6.75
C GLN A 211 8.54 -20.26 -7.19
N GLY A 212 7.62 -19.90 -6.29
CA GLY A 212 6.21 -19.70 -6.62
C GLY A 212 5.97 -18.45 -7.48
N PRO A 213 4.72 -17.99 -7.61
CA PRO A 213 4.40 -16.77 -8.35
C PRO A 213 5.26 -15.59 -7.91
N ASN A 214 5.81 -14.83 -8.87
CA ASN A 214 6.66 -13.68 -8.60
C ASN A 214 6.23 -12.51 -9.47
N HIS A 215 5.62 -11.48 -8.86
CA HIS A 215 5.23 -10.29 -9.58
C HIS A 215 5.25 -9.02 -8.71
N ALA A 216 5.10 -7.87 -9.33
CA ALA A 216 5.01 -6.58 -8.67
C ALA A 216 3.90 -5.73 -9.28
N VAL A 217 3.21 -4.99 -8.44
CA VAL A 217 2.21 -4.01 -8.84
C VAL A 217 2.77 -2.60 -8.66
N SER A 218 2.55 -1.73 -9.63
CA SER A 218 2.87 -0.31 -9.55
C SER A 218 1.59 0.50 -9.80
N THR A 219 0.94 0.91 -8.71
CA THR A 219 -0.32 1.65 -8.69
C THR A 219 -0.22 2.85 -7.74
N ALA A 220 0.89 3.59 -7.86
CA ALA A 220 1.21 4.73 -7.01
C ALA A 220 1.08 4.39 -5.51
N CYS A 221 0.37 5.22 -4.73
CA CYS A 221 0.25 5.03 -3.27
C CYS A 221 -0.53 3.76 -2.85
N ALA A 222 -1.24 3.12 -3.77
CA ALA A 222 -1.99 1.89 -3.51
C ALA A 222 -1.19 0.60 -3.82
N SER A 223 0.07 0.71 -4.29
CA SER A 223 0.87 -0.45 -4.75
C SER A 223 0.98 -1.56 -3.71
N GLY A 224 1.31 -1.23 -2.47
CA GLY A 224 1.46 -2.21 -1.40
C GLY A 224 0.14 -2.91 -1.04
N ALA A 225 -0.97 -2.17 -0.98
CA ALA A 225 -2.28 -2.75 -0.71
C ALA A 225 -2.76 -3.65 -1.86
N HIS A 226 -2.56 -3.24 -3.12
CA HIS A 226 -2.85 -4.07 -4.29
C HIS A 226 -2.00 -5.34 -4.30
N SER A 227 -0.70 -5.26 -4.01
CA SER A 227 0.17 -6.44 -3.93
C SER A 227 -0.30 -7.45 -2.88
N ILE A 228 -0.72 -6.98 -1.69
CA ILE A 228 -1.29 -7.84 -0.66
C ILE A 228 -2.61 -8.46 -1.14
N GLY A 229 -3.49 -7.66 -1.75
CA GLY A 229 -4.76 -8.14 -2.26
C GLY A 229 -4.64 -9.15 -3.40
N ASP A 230 -3.67 -8.95 -4.30
CA ASP A 230 -3.40 -9.89 -5.39
C ASP A 230 -2.77 -11.18 -4.86
N ALA A 231 -1.82 -11.09 -3.92
CA ALA A 231 -1.26 -12.24 -3.22
C ALA A 231 -2.34 -13.04 -2.46
N PHE A 232 -3.27 -12.35 -1.79
CA PHE A 232 -4.44 -12.98 -1.17
C PHE A 232 -5.23 -13.81 -2.18
N ARG A 233 -5.51 -13.27 -3.37
CA ARG A 233 -6.21 -14.00 -4.43
C ARG A 233 -5.42 -15.20 -4.96
N MET A 234 -4.09 -15.09 -5.05
CA MET A 234 -3.22 -16.20 -5.46
C MET A 234 -3.31 -17.37 -4.47
N VAL A 235 -3.21 -17.10 -3.15
CA VAL A 235 -3.37 -18.13 -2.13
C VAL A 235 -4.79 -18.67 -2.14
N GLN A 236 -5.80 -17.80 -2.21
CA GLN A 236 -7.23 -18.19 -2.24
C GLN A 236 -7.55 -19.14 -3.39
N ARG A 237 -6.93 -18.97 -4.56
CA ARG A 237 -7.13 -19.81 -5.74
C ARG A 237 -6.23 -21.05 -5.77
N GLY A 238 -5.23 -21.13 -4.90
CA GLY A 238 -4.27 -22.22 -4.84
C GLY A 238 -3.10 -22.08 -5.81
N ASP A 239 -2.85 -20.88 -6.36
CA ASP A 239 -1.66 -20.61 -7.18
C ASP A 239 -0.38 -20.68 -6.34
N ALA A 240 -0.49 -20.40 -5.04
CA ALA A 240 0.55 -20.56 -4.02
C ALA A 240 -0.08 -21.02 -2.70
N THR A 241 0.72 -21.62 -1.83
CA THR A 241 0.32 -21.94 -0.44
C THR A 241 0.74 -20.82 0.51
N VAL A 242 1.89 -20.19 0.23
CA VAL A 242 2.43 -19.07 1.00
C VAL A 242 2.82 -17.95 0.05
N MET A 243 2.53 -16.70 0.41
CA MET A 243 2.97 -15.52 -0.32
C MET A 243 3.67 -14.52 0.59
N VAL A 244 4.86 -14.09 0.21
CA VAL A 244 5.54 -12.93 0.77
C VAL A 244 5.01 -11.70 0.06
N ALA A 245 4.17 -10.91 0.72
CA ALA A 245 3.39 -9.88 0.06
C ALA A 245 3.51 -8.51 0.76
N GLY A 246 3.61 -7.45 -0.02
CA GLY A 246 3.68 -6.11 0.56
C GLY A 246 4.09 -5.03 -0.41
N GLY A 247 4.77 -4.02 0.11
CA GLY A 247 5.24 -2.88 -0.66
C GLY A 247 6.48 -2.23 -0.07
N THR A 248 7.21 -1.54 -0.93
CA THR A 248 8.45 -0.85 -0.58
C THR A 248 8.59 0.46 -1.35
N GLU A 249 9.27 1.44 -0.76
CA GLU A 249 9.59 2.70 -1.42
C GLU A 249 10.82 3.35 -0.81
N ALA A 250 11.64 4.02 -1.63
CA ALA A 250 12.83 4.75 -1.18
C ALA A 250 13.09 5.96 -2.09
N CYS A 251 12.20 6.94 -2.03
CA CYS A 251 12.21 8.12 -2.91
C CYS A 251 12.45 9.44 -2.15
N VAL A 252 13.13 9.40 -0.99
CA VAL A 252 13.51 10.65 -0.30
C VAL A 252 14.75 11.22 -0.97
N ASP A 253 14.52 11.92 -2.08
CA ASP A 253 15.56 12.62 -2.86
C ASP A 253 15.05 13.96 -3.44
N ALA A 254 15.95 14.75 -4.01
CA ALA A 254 15.62 16.07 -4.52
C ALA A 254 14.67 16.04 -5.72
N VAL A 255 14.68 14.96 -6.53
CA VAL A 255 13.81 14.83 -7.71
C VAL A 255 12.38 14.62 -7.27
N ALA A 256 12.15 13.66 -6.37
CA ALA A 256 10.82 13.36 -5.84
C ALA A 256 10.28 14.53 -5.01
N LEU A 257 11.08 15.08 -4.07
CA LEU A 257 10.70 16.25 -3.27
C LEU A 257 10.37 17.45 -4.17
N GLY A 258 11.18 17.71 -5.18
CA GLY A 258 10.93 18.78 -6.15
C GLY A 258 9.66 18.54 -6.97
N GLY A 259 9.46 17.35 -7.48
CA GLY A 259 8.28 16.95 -8.26
C GLY A 259 6.97 17.10 -7.49
N PHE A 260 6.90 16.53 -6.28
CA PHE A 260 5.72 16.65 -5.42
C PHE A 260 5.49 18.08 -4.91
N SER A 261 6.56 18.87 -4.67
CA SER A 261 6.44 20.30 -4.36
C SER A 261 5.83 21.09 -5.52
N ARG A 262 6.18 20.77 -6.78
CA ARG A 262 5.58 21.39 -7.98
C ARG A 262 4.10 21.08 -8.12
N LEU A 263 3.66 19.92 -7.64
CA LEU A 263 2.25 19.54 -7.55
C LEU A 263 1.52 20.23 -6.37
N LYS A 264 2.26 20.95 -5.50
CA LYS A 264 1.74 21.52 -4.24
C LYS A 264 1.10 20.44 -3.33
N ALA A 265 1.71 19.27 -3.31
CA ALA A 265 1.21 18.13 -2.55
C ALA A 265 1.89 17.97 -1.19
N LEU A 266 3.09 18.57 -1.02
CA LEU A 266 3.87 18.46 0.21
C LEU A 266 3.55 19.58 1.21
N SER A 267 3.65 19.24 2.50
CA SER A 267 3.65 20.22 3.60
C SER A 267 4.86 21.16 3.49
N THR A 268 4.62 22.46 3.63
CA THR A 268 5.64 23.52 3.58
C THR A 268 5.55 24.49 4.75
N ASN A 269 4.42 24.57 5.42
CA ASN A 269 4.19 25.49 6.53
C ASN A 269 4.90 25.06 7.83
N TYR A 270 5.33 23.81 7.91
CA TYR A 270 5.90 23.21 9.12
C TYR A 270 7.41 22.94 9.03
N ASN A 271 8.13 23.54 8.08
CA ASN A 271 9.60 23.40 7.98
C ASN A 271 10.35 23.74 9.28
N HIS A 272 9.81 24.67 10.09
CA HIS A 272 10.35 25.09 11.38
C HIS A 272 9.90 24.21 12.56
N ASN A 273 8.90 23.34 12.34
CA ASN A 273 8.40 22.41 13.35
C ASN A 273 8.03 21.07 12.68
N PRO A 274 9.02 20.34 12.14
CA PRO A 274 8.82 19.20 11.26
C PRO A 274 7.98 18.08 11.89
N ALA A 275 8.11 17.84 13.18
CA ALA A 275 7.33 16.82 13.90
C ALA A 275 5.81 17.05 13.81
N LYS A 276 5.36 18.28 13.51
CA LYS A 276 3.94 18.64 13.34
C LYS A 276 3.46 18.69 11.89
N ALA A 277 4.31 18.38 10.92
CA ALA A 277 4.01 18.56 9.50
C ALA A 277 2.96 17.59 8.97
N SER A 278 3.01 16.33 9.36
CA SER A 278 1.96 15.35 8.99
C SER A 278 0.89 15.31 10.07
N ARG A 279 -0.30 15.78 9.71
CA ARG A 279 -1.43 15.98 10.64
C ARG A 279 -2.78 15.61 10.00
N PRO A 280 -2.97 14.32 9.71
CA PRO A 280 -4.20 13.87 9.06
C PRO A 280 -5.46 14.29 9.83
N PHE A 281 -6.50 14.72 9.10
CA PHE A 281 -7.78 15.20 9.62
C PHE A 281 -7.73 16.48 10.46
N ASP A 282 -6.56 17.06 10.67
CA ASP A 282 -6.43 18.34 11.36
C ASP A 282 -6.81 19.51 10.44
N LYS A 283 -7.43 20.54 10.99
CA LYS A 283 -7.86 21.72 10.24
C LYS A 283 -6.70 22.46 9.57
N GLU A 284 -5.51 22.41 10.18
CA GLU A 284 -4.31 23.12 9.72
C GLU A 284 -3.37 22.27 8.84
N ARG A 285 -3.85 21.13 8.33
CA ARG A 285 -3.09 20.30 7.39
C ARG A 285 -2.85 21.04 6.08
N ASP A 286 -1.64 20.93 5.54
CA ASP A 286 -1.23 21.68 4.34
C ASP A 286 -0.57 20.83 3.24
N GLY A 287 -0.49 19.52 3.43
CA GLY A 287 0.13 18.58 2.48
C GLY A 287 0.71 17.37 3.19
N PHE A 288 1.12 16.38 2.42
CA PHE A 288 1.76 15.20 3.00
C PHE A 288 3.25 15.41 3.27
N VAL A 289 3.81 14.60 4.12
CA VAL A 289 5.26 14.48 4.34
C VAL A 289 5.76 13.24 3.60
N LEU A 290 6.74 13.41 2.72
CA LEU A 290 7.35 12.30 1.99
C LEU A 290 8.08 11.37 2.96
N GLY A 291 7.79 10.08 2.88
CA GLY A 291 8.44 9.04 3.67
C GLY A 291 8.95 7.89 2.81
N GLU A 292 9.73 7.01 3.42
CA GLU A 292 10.28 5.80 2.81
C GLU A 292 10.17 4.59 3.76
N GLY A 293 10.24 3.37 3.22
CA GLY A 293 10.20 2.16 4.02
C GLY A 293 9.69 0.93 3.27
N ALA A 294 9.38 -0.12 4.02
CA ALA A 294 8.76 -1.34 3.53
C ALA A 294 7.85 -1.97 4.58
N GLY A 295 6.77 -2.60 4.13
CA GLY A 295 5.91 -3.45 4.93
C GLY A 295 5.67 -4.77 4.21
N ILE A 296 5.90 -5.88 4.91
CA ILE A 296 5.73 -7.23 4.37
C ILE A 296 4.86 -8.07 5.29
N LEU A 297 3.91 -8.77 4.71
CA LEU A 297 3.07 -9.77 5.35
C LEU A 297 3.36 -11.16 4.75
N ILE A 298 3.39 -12.18 5.57
CA ILE A 298 3.34 -13.57 5.11
C ILE A 298 1.88 -13.98 5.09
N LEU A 299 1.36 -14.16 3.88
CA LEU A 299 0.01 -14.70 3.65
C LEU A 299 0.10 -16.20 3.43
N GLU A 300 -0.71 -16.95 4.14
CA GLU A 300 -0.63 -18.40 4.16
C GLU A 300 -2.02 -19.03 4.14
N GLU A 301 -2.16 -20.16 3.47
CA GLU A 301 -3.38 -20.96 3.53
C GLU A 301 -3.64 -21.42 4.97
N LEU A 302 -4.88 -21.29 5.43
CA LEU A 302 -5.26 -21.60 6.81
C LEU A 302 -4.94 -23.05 7.21
N GLU A 303 -5.24 -24.02 6.32
CA GLU A 303 -4.99 -25.44 6.61
C GLU A 303 -3.50 -25.72 6.73
N HIS A 304 -2.68 -25.13 5.87
CA HIS A 304 -1.22 -25.21 5.95
C HIS A 304 -0.68 -24.58 7.24
N ALA A 305 -1.12 -23.37 7.57
CA ALA A 305 -0.74 -22.68 8.80
C ALA A 305 -1.10 -23.49 10.06
N SER A 306 -2.31 -24.06 10.07
CA SER A 306 -2.81 -24.91 11.17
C SER A 306 -2.01 -26.21 11.31
N ALA A 307 -1.68 -26.86 10.20
CA ALA A 307 -0.92 -28.13 10.19
C ALA A 307 0.49 -27.98 10.79
N ARG A 308 1.10 -26.79 10.66
CA ARG A 308 2.41 -26.47 11.25
C ARG A 308 2.34 -25.69 12.57
N ASN A 309 1.15 -25.52 13.16
CA ASN A 309 0.90 -24.75 14.38
C ASN A 309 1.46 -23.30 14.28
N ALA A 310 1.30 -22.64 13.14
CA ALA A 310 1.74 -21.27 12.96
C ALA A 310 0.95 -20.31 13.86
N ARG A 311 1.64 -19.26 14.35
CA ARG A 311 0.93 -18.13 14.93
C ARG A 311 0.12 -17.43 13.81
N ILE A 312 -1.13 -17.11 14.07
CA ILE A 312 -1.99 -16.38 13.16
C ILE A 312 -2.31 -15.03 13.79
N TYR A 313 -1.96 -13.95 13.10
CA TYR A 313 -2.29 -12.57 13.50
C TYR A 313 -3.74 -12.22 13.17
N ALA A 314 -4.15 -12.51 11.95
CA ALA A 314 -5.47 -12.17 11.41
C ALA A 314 -5.81 -13.08 10.23
N GLU A 315 -7.08 -13.14 9.86
CA GLU A 315 -7.53 -13.67 8.58
C GLU A 315 -7.75 -12.51 7.62
N ILE A 316 -7.17 -12.55 6.41
CA ILE A 316 -7.54 -11.62 5.37
C ILE A 316 -8.85 -12.08 4.73
N ARG A 317 -9.90 -11.28 4.85
CA ARG A 317 -11.25 -11.65 4.48
C ARG A 317 -11.73 -11.03 3.19
N GLY A 318 -11.26 -9.82 2.87
CA GLY A 318 -11.76 -9.10 1.73
C GLY A 318 -10.73 -8.17 1.09
N TYR A 319 -10.85 -8.05 -0.21
CA TYR A 319 -10.09 -7.13 -1.03
C TYR A 319 -11.00 -6.50 -2.08
N GLY A 320 -11.15 -5.19 -2.03
CA GLY A 320 -11.94 -4.40 -2.96
C GLY A 320 -11.09 -3.41 -3.72
N MET A 321 -11.33 -3.29 -5.02
CA MET A 321 -10.67 -2.36 -5.92
C MET A 321 -11.68 -1.51 -6.66
N SER A 322 -11.29 -0.29 -7.02
CA SER A 322 -12.07 0.59 -7.90
C SER A 322 -11.15 1.57 -8.64
N ALA A 323 -11.74 2.29 -9.58
CA ALA A 323 -11.12 3.44 -10.21
C ALA A 323 -12.03 4.67 -10.06
N ASP A 324 -11.42 5.85 -9.87
CA ASP A 324 -12.15 7.12 -9.79
C ASP A 324 -12.67 7.60 -11.13
N ALA A 325 -11.94 7.31 -12.22
CA ALA A 325 -12.24 7.77 -13.59
C ALA A 325 -12.53 9.29 -13.65
N TYR A 326 -11.80 10.08 -12.88
CA TYR A 326 -12.07 11.52 -12.68
C TYR A 326 -10.89 12.41 -13.05
N HIS A 327 -9.76 12.32 -12.31
CA HIS A 327 -8.59 13.18 -12.53
C HIS A 327 -7.30 12.42 -12.17
N ILE A 328 -6.16 12.82 -12.75
CA ILE A 328 -4.89 12.11 -12.55
C ILE A 328 -4.33 12.19 -11.12
N THR A 329 -4.67 13.24 -10.36
CA THR A 329 -4.13 13.45 -9.00
C THR A 329 -5.18 13.82 -7.96
N GLN A 330 -6.44 14.03 -8.35
CA GLN A 330 -7.51 14.43 -7.43
C GLN A 330 -8.64 13.41 -7.43
N PRO A 331 -9.14 13.00 -6.26
CA PRO A 331 -10.32 12.16 -6.17
C PRO A 331 -11.59 12.96 -6.56
N PRO A 332 -12.67 12.29 -6.97
CA PRO A 332 -13.96 12.94 -7.16
C PRO A 332 -14.47 13.50 -5.82
N PRO A 333 -15.12 14.69 -5.82
CA PRO A 333 -15.51 15.37 -4.57
C PRO A 333 -16.43 14.56 -3.64
N ASP A 334 -17.18 13.62 -4.19
CA ASP A 334 -18.09 12.73 -3.45
C ASP A 334 -17.41 11.48 -2.88
N GLY A 335 -16.16 11.20 -3.25
CA GLY A 335 -15.41 10.02 -2.81
C GLY A 335 -15.99 8.70 -3.34
N ALA A 336 -16.74 8.72 -4.44
CA ALA A 336 -17.44 7.53 -4.95
C ALA A 336 -16.51 6.35 -5.24
N GLY A 337 -15.30 6.59 -5.79
CA GLY A 337 -14.32 5.54 -6.05
C GLY A 337 -13.84 4.88 -4.76
N ALA A 338 -13.43 5.65 -3.76
CA ALA A 338 -13.01 5.15 -2.46
C ALA A 338 -14.15 4.36 -1.77
N ALA A 339 -15.38 4.90 -1.77
CA ALA A 339 -16.56 4.22 -1.22
C ALA A 339 -16.84 2.89 -1.95
N LEU A 340 -16.66 2.85 -3.27
CA LEU A 340 -16.85 1.62 -4.05
C LEU A 340 -15.80 0.55 -3.70
N ALA A 341 -14.52 0.91 -3.50
CA ALA A 341 -13.49 -0.01 -3.06
C ALA A 341 -13.84 -0.61 -1.69
N MET A 342 -14.24 0.22 -0.72
CA MET A 342 -14.68 -0.25 0.61
C MET A 342 -15.89 -1.18 0.54
N ARG A 343 -16.94 -0.82 -0.20
CA ARG A 343 -18.14 -1.69 -0.36
C ARG A 343 -17.79 -3.04 -1.00
N ARG A 344 -16.91 -3.06 -2.00
CA ARG A 344 -16.43 -4.31 -2.63
C ARG A 344 -15.61 -5.17 -1.66
N ALA A 345 -14.76 -4.56 -0.86
CA ALA A 345 -13.99 -5.28 0.15
C ALA A 345 -14.90 -5.92 1.19
N LEU A 346 -15.89 -5.19 1.70
CA LEU A 346 -16.90 -5.69 2.64
C LEU A 346 -17.74 -6.82 2.03
N ALA A 347 -18.18 -6.67 0.78
CA ALA A 347 -18.95 -7.70 0.09
C ALA A 347 -18.16 -9.00 -0.10
N VAL A 348 -16.86 -8.90 -0.49
CA VAL A 348 -15.98 -10.08 -0.60
C VAL A 348 -15.75 -10.71 0.78
N ALA A 349 -15.59 -9.89 1.82
CA ALA A 349 -15.38 -10.36 3.19
C ALA A 349 -16.61 -11.03 3.81
N GLY A 350 -17.81 -10.78 3.27
CA GLY A 350 -19.07 -11.18 3.91
C GLY A 350 -19.27 -10.53 5.27
N VAL A 351 -18.82 -9.24 5.42
CA VAL A 351 -18.84 -8.47 6.67
C VAL A 351 -19.72 -7.25 6.48
N ALA A 352 -20.65 -7.03 7.42
CA ALA A 352 -21.46 -5.83 7.41
C ALA A 352 -20.62 -4.60 7.85
N PRO A 353 -20.95 -3.38 7.39
CA PRO A 353 -20.26 -2.16 7.86
C PRO A 353 -20.23 -2.02 9.39
N SER A 354 -21.29 -2.43 10.09
CA SER A 354 -21.40 -2.41 11.55
C SER A 354 -20.47 -3.38 12.28
N GLU A 355 -19.83 -4.32 11.58
CA GLU A 355 -18.87 -5.25 12.16
C GLU A 355 -17.41 -4.76 12.07
N ILE A 356 -17.17 -3.63 11.40
CA ILE A 356 -15.86 -2.98 11.34
C ILE A 356 -15.65 -2.08 12.55
N ALA A 357 -14.68 -2.41 13.38
CA ALA A 357 -14.35 -1.63 14.57
C ALA A 357 -13.34 -0.51 14.32
N TYR A 358 -12.47 -0.69 13.32
CA TYR A 358 -11.40 0.26 13.05
C TYR A 358 -11.11 0.37 11.55
N ILE A 359 -10.84 1.58 11.10
CA ILE A 359 -10.39 1.91 9.77
C ILE A 359 -9.04 2.63 9.87
N ASN A 360 -8.00 2.04 9.27
CA ASN A 360 -6.77 2.76 8.96
C ASN A 360 -7.00 3.50 7.65
N ALA A 361 -7.18 4.81 7.75
CA ALA A 361 -7.49 5.66 6.62
C ALA A 361 -6.26 5.97 5.79
N HIS A 362 -6.45 6.14 4.49
CA HIS A 362 -5.39 6.64 3.61
C HIS A 362 -4.95 8.05 3.98
N ALA A 363 -5.83 8.87 4.52
CA ALA A 363 -5.66 10.27 4.89
C ALA A 363 -4.19 10.75 4.97
N THR A 364 -3.77 11.49 3.94
CA THR A 364 -2.37 11.87 3.72
C THR A 364 -1.98 13.21 4.36
N SER A 365 -2.86 13.81 5.17
CA SER A 365 -2.68 15.19 5.67
C SER A 365 -2.82 16.25 4.55
N THR A 366 -3.58 15.93 3.49
CA THR A 366 -3.89 16.91 2.44
C THR A 366 -5.30 17.45 2.62
N PRO A 367 -5.53 18.76 2.37
CA PRO A 367 -6.86 19.36 2.56
C PRO A 367 -7.97 18.63 1.81
N ILE A 368 -7.75 18.31 0.53
CA ILE A 368 -8.76 17.67 -0.33
C ILE A 368 -8.87 16.19 -0.06
N GLY A 369 -7.74 15.47 0.04
CA GLY A 369 -7.73 14.02 0.17
C GLY A 369 -8.45 13.53 1.43
N ASP A 370 -8.09 14.11 2.56
CA ASP A 370 -8.66 13.72 3.85
C ASP A 370 -10.17 14.04 3.92
N ASP A 371 -10.61 15.18 3.35
CA ASP A 371 -12.02 15.58 3.32
C ASP A 371 -12.85 14.63 2.44
N VAL A 372 -12.34 14.26 1.27
CA VAL A 372 -13.01 13.30 0.38
C VAL A 372 -13.08 11.91 1.01
N GLU A 373 -12.03 11.45 1.67
CA GLU A 373 -12.07 10.15 2.35
C GLU A 373 -13.06 10.13 3.51
N GLN A 374 -13.19 11.22 4.28
CA GLN A 374 -14.23 11.34 5.30
C GLN A 374 -15.63 11.14 4.73
N ARG A 375 -15.92 11.77 3.56
CA ARG A 375 -17.21 11.58 2.87
C ARG A 375 -17.42 10.14 2.42
N ALA A 376 -16.37 9.53 1.85
CA ALA A 376 -16.44 8.15 1.42
C ALA A 376 -16.73 7.19 2.59
N ILE A 377 -16.02 7.34 3.72
CA ILE A 377 -16.25 6.54 4.94
C ILE A 377 -17.67 6.78 5.47
N ALA A 378 -18.09 8.05 5.58
CA ALA A 378 -19.43 8.36 6.05
C ALA A 378 -20.52 7.74 5.17
N SER A 379 -20.34 7.74 3.84
CA SER A 379 -21.29 7.14 2.88
C SER A 379 -21.43 5.62 3.00
N VAL A 380 -20.42 4.95 3.54
CA VAL A 380 -20.41 3.48 3.70
C VAL A 380 -20.87 3.08 5.10
N PHE A 381 -20.44 3.80 6.13
CA PHE A 381 -20.56 3.37 7.53
C PHE A 381 -21.60 4.16 8.34
N LEU A 382 -22.01 5.37 7.90
CA LEU A 382 -22.92 6.23 8.66
C LEU A 382 -24.32 6.38 8.04
N ASN A 383 -24.61 5.78 6.88
CA ASN A 383 -25.91 5.89 6.22
C ASN A 383 -27.02 5.19 7.01
N GLU A 384 -28.20 5.86 7.08
CA GLU A 384 -29.37 5.41 7.83
C GLU A 384 -29.98 4.08 7.32
N GLU A 385 -29.80 3.77 6.03
CA GLU A 385 -30.33 2.55 5.40
C GLU A 385 -29.68 1.24 5.95
N ASN A 386 -28.51 1.35 6.60
CA ASN A 386 -27.81 0.23 7.22
C ASN A 386 -28.28 -0.06 8.66
N SER A 387 -29.27 0.69 9.19
CA SER A 387 -29.79 0.53 10.54
C SER A 387 -31.07 -0.32 10.56
N SER A 388 -30.94 -1.64 10.42
CA SER A 388 -32.01 -2.54 10.84
C SER A 388 -31.99 -2.61 12.39
N SER A 389 -33.04 -2.04 12.99
CA SER A 389 -33.42 -2.13 14.41
C SER A 389 -32.55 -1.37 15.46
N ASN A 390 -33.20 -0.89 16.47
CA ASN A 390 -32.94 -0.29 17.79
C ASN A 390 -31.61 -0.62 18.53
N SER A 391 -30.54 -1.11 17.87
CA SER A 391 -29.22 -1.28 18.47
C SER A 391 -28.39 0.00 18.27
N ALA A 392 -27.68 0.43 19.30
CA ALA A 392 -26.75 1.54 19.26
C ALA A 392 -25.87 1.44 17.98
N ARG A 393 -25.81 2.52 17.19
CA ARG A 393 -24.99 2.58 15.96
C ARG A 393 -23.56 2.30 16.34
N TYR A 394 -23.05 1.13 15.91
CA TYR A 394 -21.63 0.86 15.99
C TYR A 394 -20.95 1.54 14.80
N CYS A 395 -20.14 2.56 15.08
CA CYS A 395 -19.35 3.28 14.08
C CYS A 395 -17.89 2.92 14.27
N PRO A 396 -17.14 2.67 13.20
CA PRO A 396 -15.72 2.34 13.33
C PRO A 396 -14.91 3.53 13.83
N MET A 397 -13.93 3.28 14.68
CA MET A 397 -12.90 4.26 14.98
C MET A 397 -12.01 4.45 13.73
N VAL A 398 -11.55 5.67 13.48
CA VAL A 398 -10.76 6.01 12.30
C VAL A 398 -9.46 6.68 12.72
N SER A 399 -8.31 6.25 12.20
CA SER A 399 -7.07 7.02 12.29
C SER A 399 -6.22 6.87 11.03
N SER A 400 -5.29 7.78 10.83
CA SER A 400 -4.22 7.64 9.84
C SER A 400 -2.88 7.60 10.56
N THR A 401 -2.13 6.55 10.33
CA THR A 401 -0.79 6.37 10.89
C THR A 401 0.28 7.20 10.21
N LYS A 402 -0.09 7.96 9.17
CA LYS A 402 0.84 8.85 8.43
C LYS A 402 1.32 10.04 9.26
N GLY A 403 0.62 10.39 10.35
CA GLY A 403 1.14 11.35 11.33
C GLY A 403 2.43 10.89 12.02
N ALA A 404 2.62 9.58 12.13
CA ALA A 404 3.79 8.97 12.75
C ALA A 404 4.97 8.75 11.78
N VAL A 405 4.69 8.28 10.55
CA VAL A 405 5.72 7.82 9.61
C VAL A 405 5.83 8.67 8.33
N GLY A 406 4.89 9.57 8.07
CA GLY A 406 4.75 10.23 6.78
C GLY A 406 4.03 9.35 5.76
N HIS A 407 4.03 9.79 4.51
CA HIS A 407 3.44 9.04 3.39
C HIS A 407 4.53 8.26 2.64
N LEU A 408 4.55 6.95 2.81
CA LEU A 408 5.56 6.05 2.25
C LEU A 408 5.27 5.66 0.79
N LEU A 409 4.45 6.42 0.07
CA LEU A 409 4.08 6.19 -1.33
C LEU A 409 3.68 4.71 -1.59
N GLY A 410 4.41 4.00 -2.45
CA GLY A 410 4.11 2.61 -2.79
C GLY A 410 4.20 1.62 -1.62
N ALA A 411 4.99 1.93 -0.59
CA ALA A 411 5.06 1.14 0.63
C ALA A 411 3.89 1.40 1.60
N ALA A 412 3.23 2.58 1.48
CA ALA A 412 2.26 3.06 2.47
C ALA A 412 1.18 2.02 2.78
N GLY A 413 0.49 1.53 1.74
CA GLY A 413 -0.61 0.58 1.94
C GLY A 413 -0.20 -0.75 2.57
N ALA A 414 1.06 -1.17 2.41
CA ALA A 414 1.57 -2.39 3.03
C ALA A 414 1.93 -2.18 4.51
N VAL A 415 2.58 -1.08 4.85
CA VAL A 415 2.88 -0.70 6.24
C VAL A 415 1.59 -0.48 7.02
N GLU A 416 0.62 0.20 6.41
CA GLU A 416 -0.70 0.45 7.00
C GLU A 416 -1.53 -0.82 7.16
N ALA A 417 -1.44 -1.77 6.21
CA ALA A 417 -2.03 -3.09 6.36
C ALA A 417 -1.42 -3.85 7.55
N ALA A 418 -0.10 -3.80 7.73
CA ALA A 418 0.58 -4.39 8.89
C ALA A 418 0.10 -3.74 10.20
N PHE A 419 0.02 -2.43 10.27
CA PHE A 419 -0.52 -1.72 11.44
C PHE A 419 -2.00 -2.07 11.70
N THR A 420 -2.79 -2.26 10.64
CA THR A 420 -4.20 -2.66 10.75
C THR A 420 -4.34 -4.09 11.29
N VAL A 421 -3.50 -5.01 10.84
CA VAL A 421 -3.42 -6.38 11.39
C VAL A 421 -3.04 -6.35 12.87
N LEU A 422 -2.03 -5.57 13.24
CA LEU A 422 -1.60 -5.40 14.63
C LEU A 422 -2.68 -4.75 15.49
N ALA A 423 -3.44 -3.78 14.95
CA ALA A 423 -4.57 -3.17 15.65
C ALA A 423 -5.66 -4.19 15.98
N SER A 424 -5.98 -5.10 15.05
CA SER A 424 -6.91 -6.22 15.31
C SER A 424 -6.33 -7.22 16.33
N TYR A 425 -5.06 -7.58 16.19
CA TYR A 425 -4.40 -8.56 17.04
C TYR A 425 -4.31 -8.10 18.49
N HIS A 426 -3.86 -6.86 18.71
CA HIS A 426 -3.72 -6.25 20.04
C HIS A 426 -5.00 -5.60 20.55
N ARG A 427 -6.03 -5.46 19.71
CA ARG A 427 -7.29 -4.77 20.01
C ARG A 427 -7.09 -3.30 20.40
N VAL A 428 -6.23 -2.59 19.68
CA VAL A 428 -5.89 -1.19 19.94
C VAL A 428 -5.89 -0.42 18.62
N ALA A 429 -6.68 0.63 18.54
CA ALA A 429 -6.60 1.58 17.43
C ALA A 429 -5.43 2.54 17.64
N PRO A 430 -4.47 2.62 16.70
CA PRO A 430 -3.38 3.57 16.78
C PRO A 430 -3.87 5.03 16.83
N PRO A 431 -3.14 5.92 17.50
CA PRO A 431 -3.50 7.33 17.56
C PRO A 431 -3.32 8.02 16.20
N ASN A 432 -4.01 9.13 16.04
CA ASN A 432 -3.81 10.05 14.93
C ASN A 432 -2.86 11.17 15.39
N CYS A 433 -1.56 11.01 15.13
CA CYS A 433 -0.56 12.00 15.56
C CYS A 433 -0.88 13.39 15.00
N ASN A 434 -0.61 14.42 15.81
CA ASN A 434 -0.78 15.84 15.47
C ASN A 434 -2.23 16.31 15.21
N LEU A 435 -3.22 15.52 15.55
CA LEU A 435 -4.62 16.00 15.55
C LEU A 435 -4.86 16.92 16.73
N GLU A 436 -4.70 18.23 16.53
CA GLU A 436 -4.86 19.27 17.56
C GLU A 436 -6.21 19.95 17.44
N THR A 437 -6.62 20.28 16.25
CA THR A 437 -7.91 20.89 15.93
C THR A 437 -8.59 20.04 14.88
N PRO A 438 -9.44 19.07 15.29
CA PRO A 438 -10.16 18.24 14.34
C PRO A 438 -10.95 19.10 13.35
N ASP A 439 -10.86 18.73 12.07
CA ASP A 439 -11.73 19.34 11.08
C ASP A 439 -13.19 19.02 11.45
N PRO A 440 -14.12 20.00 11.46
CA PRO A 440 -15.52 19.77 11.78
C PRO A 440 -16.24 19.00 10.67
N GLY A 441 -15.61 17.91 10.21
CA GLY A 441 -16.11 17.04 9.15
C GLY A 441 -17.06 15.97 9.63
N LEU A 442 -17.44 15.09 8.71
CA LEU A 442 -18.46 14.06 8.90
C LEU A 442 -18.10 12.98 9.92
N LEU A 443 -16.82 12.78 10.22
CA LEU A 443 -16.33 11.77 11.16
C LEU A 443 -16.09 12.35 12.57
N HIS A 444 -16.73 13.47 12.91
CA HIS A 444 -16.58 14.08 14.24
C HIS A 444 -16.89 13.07 15.35
N GLY A 445 -15.95 12.90 16.28
CA GLY A 445 -16.04 11.93 17.37
C GLY A 445 -15.65 10.49 17.02
N LEU A 446 -15.40 10.16 15.73
CA LEU A 446 -14.93 8.84 15.29
C LEU A 446 -13.44 8.82 15.03
N VAL A 447 -12.82 9.96 14.73
CA VAL A 447 -11.38 10.04 14.52
C VAL A 447 -10.65 9.89 15.85
N VAL A 448 -9.77 8.91 15.94
CA VAL A 448 -8.92 8.66 17.11
C VAL A 448 -8.03 9.88 17.34
N GLY A 449 -8.01 10.41 18.55
CA GLY A 449 -7.16 11.54 18.93
C GLY A 449 -5.69 11.16 19.11
N LYS A 450 -4.97 11.93 19.93
CA LYS A 450 -3.51 11.75 20.17
C LYS A 450 -3.16 10.49 20.99
N GLY A 451 -4.11 9.85 21.65
CA GLY A 451 -3.93 8.62 22.41
C GLY A 451 -4.51 7.42 21.70
N ALA A 452 -3.87 6.28 21.81
CA ALA A 452 -4.41 5.01 21.33
C ALA A 452 -5.70 4.64 22.09
N ILE A 453 -6.62 3.96 21.41
CA ILE A 453 -7.94 3.59 21.96
C ILE A 453 -8.08 2.06 21.95
N ASP A 454 -8.52 1.50 23.07
CA ASP A 454 -8.89 0.08 23.15
C ASP A 454 -10.13 -0.22 22.30
N LEU A 455 -10.02 -1.21 21.41
CA LEU A 455 -11.11 -1.74 20.58
C LEU A 455 -11.92 -2.83 21.32
N LYS A 456 -12.04 -2.69 22.65
CA LYS A 456 -12.68 -3.68 23.51
C LYS A 456 -14.19 -3.43 23.58
N ASP A 457 -14.94 -4.01 22.65
CA ASP A 457 -16.37 -4.25 22.88
C ASP A 457 -16.69 -5.71 22.53
N GLY A 458 -16.92 -6.52 23.57
CA GLY A 458 -17.38 -7.90 23.49
C GLY A 458 -16.27 -8.97 23.40
N GLU A 459 -16.69 -10.24 23.46
CA GLU A 459 -15.82 -11.42 23.41
C GLU A 459 -15.18 -11.67 22.03
N ARG A 460 -15.71 -11.07 20.96
CA ARG A 460 -15.22 -11.22 19.59
C ARG A 460 -14.17 -10.15 19.26
N ARG A 461 -13.07 -10.59 18.66
CA ARG A 461 -12.13 -9.66 18.03
C ARG A 461 -12.82 -9.01 16.82
N PRO A 462 -12.78 -7.67 16.69
CA PRO A 462 -13.48 -6.99 15.61
C PRO A 462 -12.77 -7.19 14.26
N ALA A 463 -13.54 -7.09 13.19
CA ALA A 463 -12.98 -6.89 11.85
C ALA A 463 -12.48 -5.44 11.72
N VAL A 464 -11.43 -5.27 10.92
CA VAL A 464 -10.77 -3.98 10.68
C VAL A 464 -10.53 -3.77 9.19
N LEU A 465 -10.39 -2.52 8.75
CA LEU A 465 -10.24 -2.16 7.36
C LEU A 465 -9.05 -1.23 7.15
N SER A 466 -8.29 -1.42 6.06
CA SER A 466 -7.22 -0.52 5.62
C SER A 466 -7.53 0.01 4.22
N ASN A 467 -7.42 1.33 4.04
CA ASN A 467 -7.62 2.02 2.78
C ASN A 467 -6.30 2.49 2.16
N SER A 468 -6.21 2.41 0.84
CA SER A 468 -5.11 2.97 0.07
C SER A 468 -5.62 3.52 -1.26
N PHE A 469 -5.41 4.81 -1.49
CA PHE A 469 -5.85 5.51 -2.69
C PHE A 469 -4.65 6.14 -3.38
N GLY A 470 -4.52 5.92 -4.69
CA GLY A 470 -3.35 6.33 -5.46
C GLY A 470 -3.67 7.35 -6.55
N PHE A 471 -2.67 8.15 -6.90
CA PHE A 471 -2.71 8.95 -8.11
C PHE A 471 -3.01 8.05 -9.33
N GLY A 472 -3.74 8.60 -10.31
CA GLY A 472 -4.35 7.82 -11.38
C GLY A 472 -5.76 7.33 -11.03
N GLY A 473 -6.26 7.64 -9.82
CA GLY A 473 -7.59 7.27 -9.35
C GLY A 473 -7.72 5.77 -9.06
N THR A 474 -6.65 5.13 -8.61
CA THR A 474 -6.64 3.71 -8.27
C THR A 474 -6.87 3.53 -6.76
N ASN A 475 -7.85 2.73 -6.37
CA ASN A 475 -8.30 2.56 -5.00
C ASN A 475 -8.28 1.10 -4.58
N ALA A 476 -7.78 0.84 -3.37
CA ALA A 476 -7.78 -0.46 -2.72
C ALA A 476 -8.28 -0.36 -1.28
N SER A 477 -9.05 -1.35 -0.85
CA SER A 477 -9.44 -1.56 0.55
C SER A 477 -9.24 -3.02 0.92
N LEU A 478 -8.64 -3.27 2.08
CA LEU A 478 -8.40 -4.59 2.63
C LEU A 478 -9.20 -4.77 3.93
N VAL A 479 -9.86 -5.91 4.09
CA VAL A 479 -10.60 -6.26 5.32
C VAL A 479 -9.88 -7.44 5.98
N PHE A 480 -9.55 -7.25 7.25
CA PHE A 480 -8.97 -8.29 8.11
C PHE A 480 -9.96 -8.63 9.22
N GLY A 481 -10.12 -9.92 9.47
CA GLY A 481 -10.86 -10.45 10.60
C GLY A 481 -9.93 -11.03 11.67
N PRO A 482 -10.48 -11.40 12.84
CA PRO A 482 -9.71 -12.08 13.86
C PRO A 482 -9.16 -13.41 13.34
N PRO A 483 -8.12 -13.99 14.00
CA PRO A 483 -7.70 -15.36 13.73
C PRO A 483 -8.90 -16.30 13.76
N PRO A 484 -8.98 -17.27 12.84
CA PRO A 484 -9.99 -18.32 12.91
C PRO A 484 -9.89 -19.08 14.23
N SER A 485 -11.04 -19.44 14.80
CA SER A 485 -11.14 -20.30 15.98
C SER A 485 -10.83 -21.75 15.65
#